data_f12f97f77bae0956988cc3e5002ccf5a
#
_entry.id   f12f97f77bae0956988cc3e5002ccf5a
#
_cell.length_a   1.000
_cell.length_b   1.000
_cell.length_c   1.000
_cell.angle_alpha   90.00
_cell.angle_beta   90.00
_cell.angle_gamma   90.00
#
_symmetry.space_group_name_H-M   'P 1'
#
loop_
_entity.id
_entity.type
_entity.pdbx_description
1 polymer ?
#
loop_
_entity_poly.entity_id
_entity_poly.type
_entity_poly.pdbx_seq_one_letter_code
_entity_poly.pdbx_strand_id
1 'polypeptide(L)'
;MERLAEAPAPAPLDHAPILLAEDDKNDIFLMGRAFDRAGIPNPLFVVHNGKEAVDYLSGAGDYANREKFPLPGLVLMDLKMPWMDGFDVLAWLRDQRQFDTLPVVVLTSSKLQSDIDKSRELGAYDYRVKPQRFDDLVRLLDDVRQCWLDERFNRFWMLTSDSSAAPPRQMPA
;
A
#
# COMPACT_ATOMS: atom_id res chain seq x y z
N MET A 1 23.87 -11.48 28.25
CA MET A 1 23.04 -12.07 27.17
C MET A 1 21.76 -11.28 27.12
N GLU A 2 21.78 -10.20 26.35
CA GLU A 2 20.61 -9.35 26.14
C GLU A 2 19.69 -10.07 25.14
N ARG A 3 18.46 -10.36 25.57
CA ARG A 3 17.42 -10.82 24.65
C ARG A 3 17.13 -9.68 23.68
N LEU A 4 17.46 -9.89 22.41
CA LEU A 4 16.90 -9.07 21.33
C LEU A 4 15.39 -9.10 21.49
N ALA A 5 14.80 -7.94 21.73
CA ALA A 5 13.34 -7.80 21.80
C ALA A 5 12.77 -8.29 20.45
N GLU A 6 12.01 -9.36 20.52
CA GLU A 6 11.25 -9.88 19.39
C GLU A 6 10.37 -8.76 18.87
N ALA A 7 10.50 -8.43 17.61
CA ALA A 7 9.64 -7.43 16.98
C ALA A 7 8.17 -7.83 17.20
N PRO A 8 7.29 -6.90 17.60
CA PRO A 8 5.88 -7.24 17.82
C PRO A 8 5.31 -7.88 16.53
N ALA A 9 4.56 -8.96 16.72
CA ALA A 9 3.88 -9.64 15.63
C ALA A 9 3.05 -8.60 14.83
N PRO A 10 3.05 -8.66 13.50
CA PRO A 10 2.28 -7.73 12.70
C PRO A 10 0.80 -7.80 13.10
N ALA A 11 0.17 -6.62 13.22
CA ALA A 11 -1.25 -6.55 13.52
C ALA A 11 -2.07 -7.33 12.48
N PRO A 12 -3.18 -7.98 12.87
CA PRO A 12 -4.08 -8.62 11.93
C PRO A 12 -4.45 -7.63 10.81
N LEU A 13 -4.48 -8.08 9.56
CA LEU A 13 -4.68 -7.20 8.40
C LEU A 13 -6.00 -6.43 8.43
N ASP A 14 -7.03 -6.97 9.10
CA ASP A 14 -8.32 -6.32 9.32
C ASP A 14 -8.26 -5.03 10.16
N HIS A 15 -7.16 -4.85 10.90
CA HIS A 15 -6.88 -3.65 11.69
C HIS A 15 -5.57 -2.96 11.33
N ALA A 16 -4.81 -3.52 10.38
CA ALA A 16 -3.56 -2.91 9.95
C ALA A 16 -3.81 -1.55 9.28
N PRO A 17 -2.99 -0.53 9.54
CA PRO A 17 -3.13 0.76 8.88
C PRO A 17 -2.95 0.64 7.37
N ILE A 18 -3.63 1.52 6.64
CA ILE A 18 -3.44 1.73 5.21
C ILE A 18 -2.73 3.06 5.01
N LEU A 19 -1.65 3.07 4.25
CA LEU A 19 -0.95 4.29 3.86
C LEU A 19 -1.43 4.71 2.47
N LEU A 20 -1.98 5.92 2.36
CA LEU A 20 -2.32 6.57 1.10
C LEU A 20 -1.26 7.61 0.77
N ALA A 21 -0.55 7.43 -0.34
CA ALA A 21 0.35 8.43 -0.91
C ALA A 21 -0.35 9.15 -2.06
N GLU A 22 -0.74 10.40 -1.84
CA GLU A 22 -1.58 11.19 -2.73
C GLU A 22 -1.37 12.68 -2.44
N ASP A 23 -1.16 13.50 -3.45
CA ASP A 23 -0.94 14.94 -3.29
C ASP A 23 -2.20 15.78 -3.55
N ASP A 24 -3.17 15.28 -4.30
CA ASP A 24 -4.41 15.99 -4.59
C ASP A 24 -5.38 15.93 -3.40
N LYS A 25 -5.69 17.10 -2.85
CA LYS A 25 -6.58 17.22 -1.68
C LYS A 25 -8.00 16.74 -1.95
N ASN A 26 -8.49 16.87 -3.19
CA ASN A 26 -9.83 16.40 -3.55
C ASN A 26 -9.85 14.88 -3.62
N ASP A 27 -8.80 14.28 -4.20
CA ASP A 27 -8.66 12.82 -4.25
C ASP A 27 -8.54 12.24 -2.84
N ILE A 28 -7.74 12.87 -1.96
CA ILE A 28 -7.62 12.47 -0.54
C ILE A 28 -8.99 12.54 0.14
N PHE A 29 -9.74 13.62 -0.05
CA PHE A 29 -11.06 13.78 0.53
C PHE A 29 -12.05 12.72 0.01
N LEU A 30 -12.07 12.47 -1.30
CA LEU A 30 -12.92 11.45 -1.91
C LEU A 30 -12.55 10.04 -1.44
N MET A 31 -11.25 9.76 -1.30
CA MET A 31 -10.77 8.49 -0.76
C MET A 31 -11.27 8.26 0.66
N GLY A 32 -11.10 9.23 1.56
CA GLY A 32 -11.60 9.12 2.93
C GLY A 32 -13.10 8.82 2.97
N ARG A 33 -13.90 9.55 2.17
CA ARG A 33 -15.35 9.32 2.05
C ARG A 33 -15.69 7.93 1.48
N ALA A 34 -14.89 7.45 0.53
CA ALA A 34 -15.11 6.15 -0.09
C ALA A 34 -14.73 5.00 0.88
N PHE A 35 -13.70 5.16 1.70
CA PHE A 35 -13.36 4.25 2.79
C PHE A 35 -14.51 4.12 3.80
N ASP A 36 -15.04 5.27 4.25
CA ASP A 36 -16.20 5.28 5.16
C ASP A 36 -17.41 4.58 4.55
N ARG A 37 -17.70 4.87 3.27
CA ARG A 37 -18.84 4.30 2.54
C ARG A 37 -18.69 2.79 2.30
N ALA A 38 -17.48 2.32 2.05
CA ALA A 38 -17.17 0.90 1.89
C ALA A 38 -17.14 0.14 3.23
N GLY A 39 -17.22 0.86 4.37
CA GLY A 39 -17.14 0.26 5.69
C GLY A 39 -15.78 -0.35 5.99
N ILE A 40 -14.70 0.25 5.50
CA ILE A 40 -13.33 -0.20 5.75
C ILE A 40 -12.87 0.35 7.10
N PRO A 41 -12.70 -0.49 8.14
CA PRO A 41 -12.40 -0.02 9.48
C PRO A 41 -10.92 0.33 9.70
N ASN A 42 -10.06 0.04 8.73
CA ASN A 42 -8.61 0.22 8.84
C ASN A 42 -8.25 1.70 8.96
N PRO A 43 -7.35 2.08 9.88
CA PRO A 43 -6.87 3.45 9.97
C PRO A 43 -6.20 3.89 8.66
N LEU A 44 -6.60 5.04 8.13
CA LEU A 44 -6.03 5.62 6.92
C LEU A 44 -5.02 6.70 7.29
N PHE A 45 -3.76 6.50 6.94
CA PHE A 45 -2.71 7.50 7.04
C PHE A 45 -2.43 8.08 5.66
N VAL A 46 -2.22 9.39 5.58
CA VAL A 46 -2.02 10.08 4.31
C VAL A 46 -0.67 10.76 4.30
N VAL A 47 0.05 10.61 3.20
CA VAL A 47 1.28 11.34 2.87
C VAL A 47 1.12 11.98 1.50
N HIS A 48 1.76 13.13 1.28
CA HIS A 48 1.44 14.01 0.16
C HIS A 48 2.45 13.97 -0.99
N ASN A 49 3.45 13.13 -0.90
CA ASN A 49 4.48 12.93 -1.93
C ASN A 49 5.30 11.67 -1.64
N GLY A 50 6.11 11.25 -2.61
CA GLY A 50 6.90 10.05 -2.46
C GLY A 50 7.98 10.14 -1.36
N LYS A 51 8.53 11.33 -1.12
CA LYS A 51 9.51 11.53 -0.04
C LYS A 51 8.88 11.28 1.34
N GLU A 52 7.68 11.81 1.58
CA GLU A 52 6.95 11.55 2.81
C GLU A 52 6.58 10.06 2.95
N ALA A 53 6.23 9.39 1.83
CA ALA A 53 5.96 7.95 1.84
C ALA A 53 7.20 7.15 2.29
N VAL A 54 8.38 7.48 1.75
CA VAL A 54 9.65 6.87 2.16
C VAL A 54 9.96 7.17 3.62
N ASP A 55 9.80 8.41 4.08
CA ASP A 55 10.03 8.81 5.46
C ASP A 55 9.08 8.08 6.43
N TYR A 56 7.79 7.97 6.06
CA TYR A 56 6.81 7.20 6.83
C TYR A 56 7.23 5.73 6.95
N LEU A 57 7.54 5.08 5.83
CA LEU A 57 7.88 3.65 5.81
C LEU A 57 9.19 3.36 6.54
N SER A 58 10.21 4.20 6.36
CA SER A 58 11.49 4.05 7.05
C SER A 58 11.47 4.49 8.52
N GLY A 59 10.46 5.25 8.95
CA GLY A 59 10.41 5.83 10.29
C GLY A 59 11.38 6.99 10.48
N ALA A 60 11.62 7.75 9.43
CA ALA A 60 12.51 8.90 9.48
C ALA A 60 11.77 10.17 9.95
N GLY A 61 12.52 11.08 10.59
CA GLY A 61 12.02 12.40 10.97
C GLY A 61 10.78 12.33 11.87
N ASP A 62 9.72 13.00 11.46
CA ASP A 62 8.45 13.10 12.20
C ASP A 62 7.73 11.75 12.33
N TYR A 63 8.09 10.75 11.49
CA TYR A 63 7.50 9.42 11.47
C TYR A 63 8.26 8.39 12.35
N ALA A 64 9.24 8.83 13.15
CA ALA A 64 10.02 7.94 14.00
C ALA A 64 9.20 7.25 15.11
N ASN A 65 8.13 7.90 15.57
CA ASN A 65 7.26 7.32 16.60
C ASN A 65 6.29 6.30 15.98
N ARG A 66 6.59 5.00 16.14
CA ARG A 66 5.80 3.89 15.59
C ARG A 66 4.49 3.61 16.33
N GLU A 67 4.31 4.13 17.52
CA GLU A 67 3.00 4.11 18.20
C GLU A 67 2.03 5.08 17.51
N LYS A 68 2.54 6.23 17.07
CA LYS A 68 1.75 7.24 16.37
C LYS A 68 1.64 6.95 14.87
N PHE A 69 2.70 6.43 14.27
CA PHE A 69 2.82 6.13 12.83
C PHE A 69 3.21 4.66 12.62
N PRO A 70 2.28 3.72 12.87
CA PRO A 70 2.55 2.29 12.74
C PRO A 70 2.83 1.90 11.28
N LEU A 71 3.56 0.80 11.10
CA LEU A 71 3.79 0.27 9.75
C LEU A 71 2.47 -0.13 9.10
N PRO A 72 2.24 0.23 7.83
CA PRO A 72 1.02 -0.12 7.13
C PRO A 72 1.00 -1.60 6.71
N GLY A 73 -0.20 -2.18 6.63
CA GLY A 73 -0.42 -3.48 6.01
C GLY A 73 -0.68 -3.40 4.51
N LEU A 74 -0.96 -2.20 3.99
CA LEU A 74 -1.22 -1.91 2.58
C LEU A 74 -0.79 -0.48 2.25
N VAL A 75 -0.21 -0.28 1.09
CA VAL A 75 0.05 1.04 0.51
C VAL A 75 -0.81 1.24 -0.72
N LEU A 76 -1.58 2.33 -0.74
CA LEU A 76 -2.25 2.85 -1.94
C LEU A 76 -1.43 4.04 -2.43
N MET A 77 -1.02 4.02 -3.68
CA MET A 77 -0.03 4.98 -4.18
C MET A 77 -0.42 5.57 -5.53
N ASP A 78 -0.53 6.89 -5.60
CA ASP A 78 -0.54 7.57 -6.89
C ASP A 78 0.88 7.57 -7.51
N LEU A 79 0.94 7.54 -8.82
CA LEU A 79 2.19 7.67 -9.56
C LEU A 79 2.64 9.12 -9.71
N LYS A 80 1.68 10.05 -9.86
CA LYS A 80 1.98 11.45 -10.18
C LYS A 80 1.98 12.32 -8.93
N MET A 81 3.09 12.33 -8.23
CA MET A 81 3.28 13.18 -7.06
C MET A 81 4.50 14.10 -7.25
N PRO A 82 4.52 15.29 -6.58
CA PRO A 82 5.65 16.20 -6.67
C PRO A 82 6.87 15.64 -5.93
N TRP A 83 8.06 16.13 -6.30
CA TRP A 83 9.39 15.88 -5.74
C TRP A 83 9.91 14.45 -5.89
N MET A 84 9.16 13.47 -5.51
CA MET A 84 9.44 12.05 -5.66
C MET A 84 8.15 11.36 -6.10
N ASP A 85 8.14 10.78 -7.27
CA ASP A 85 6.96 10.15 -7.85
C ASP A 85 6.74 8.71 -7.33
N GLY A 86 5.62 8.09 -7.68
CA GLY A 86 5.30 6.74 -7.24
C GLY A 86 6.25 5.68 -7.78
N PHE A 87 6.85 5.89 -8.96
CA PHE A 87 7.85 4.97 -9.50
C PHE A 87 9.15 5.00 -8.70
N ASP A 88 9.55 6.18 -8.23
CA ASP A 88 10.73 6.34 -7.37
C ASP A 88 10.53 5.62 -6.03
N VAL A 89 9.31 5.72 -5.45
CA VAL A 89 8.97 5.00 -4.22
C VAL A 89 8.97 3.49 -4.44
N LEU A 90 8.40 2.99 -5.54
CA LEU A 90 8.43 1.57 -5.89
C LEU A 90 9.86 1.06 -6.08
N ALA A 91 10.72 1.84 -6.76
CA ALA A 91 12.12 1.49 -6.92
C ALA A 91 12.85 1.42 -5.58
N TRP A 92 12.60 2.40 -4.70
CA TRP A 92 13.16 2.39 -3.35
C TRP A 92 12.69 1.18 -2.54
N LEU A 93 11.37 0.86 -2.56
CA LEU A 93 10.81 -0.30 -1.85
C LEU A 93 11.41 -1.62 -2.32
N ARG A 94 11.64 -1.78 -3.62
CA ARG A 94 12.23 -2.99 -4.20
C ARG A 94 13.61 -3.30 -3.60
N ASP A 95 14.36 -2.26 -3.22
CA ASP A 95 15.69 -2.40 -2.64
C ASP A 95 15.66 -2.61 -1.11
N GLN A 96 14.46 -2.60 -0.50
CA GLN A 96 14.25 -2.73 0.95
C GLN A 96 13.64 -4.08 1.32
N ARG A 97 14.44 -5.08 1.61
CA ARG A 97 13.99 -6.46 1.95
C ARG A 97 12.93 -6.52 3.05
N GLN A 98 12.99 -5.59 4.00
CA GLN A 98 12.01 -5.53 5.09
C GLN A 98 10.57 -5.27 4.61
N PHE A 99 10.38 -4.82 3.38
CA PHE A 99 9.08 -4.55 2.76
C PHE A 99 8.72 -5.52 1.64
N ASP A 100 9.46 -6.63 1.48
CA ASP A 100 9.18 -7.63 0.42
C ASP A 100 7.75 -8.17 0.47
N THR A 101 7.14 -8.18 1.65
CA THR A 101 5.76 -8.66 1.87
C THR A 101 4.72 -7.54 1.95
N LEU A 102 5.14 -6.28 1.85
CA LEU A 102 4.21 -5.15 1.91
C LEU A 102 3.53 -4.97 0.55
N PRO A 103 2.21 -5.21 0.44
CA PRO A 103 1.50 -4.98 -0.81
C PRO A 103 1.40 -3.49 -1.12
N VAL A 104 1.76 -3.13 -2.35
CA VAL A 104 1.60 -1.78 -2.89
C VAL A 104 0.65 -1.84 -4.08
N VAL A 105 -0.50 -1.22 -3.94
CA VAL A 105 -1.48 -1.04 -5.02
C VAL A 105 -1.31 0.36 -5.60
N VAL A 106 -0.92 0.42 -6.87
CA VAL A 106 -0.92 1.69 -7.60
C VAL A 106 -2.36 2.09 -7.90
N LEU A 107 -2.74 3.28 -7.51
CA LEU A 107 -4.05 3.87 -7.75
C LEU A 107 -3.87 5.25 -8.37
N THR A 108 -3.98 5.33 -9.69
CA THR A 108 -3.62 6.51 -10.47
C THR A 108 -4.64 6.81 -11.58
N SER A 109 -4.67 8.05 -12.05
CA SER A 109 -5.45 8.42 -13.23
C SER A 109 -4.84 7.97 -14.56
N SER A 110 -3.59 7.51 -14.57
CA SER A 110 -2.92 7.04 -15.79
C SER A 110 -3.51 5.72 -16.30
N LYS A 111 -3.75 5.66 -17.62
CA LYS A 111 -4.18 4.46 -18.34
C LYS A 111 -3.10 3.96 -19.32
N LEU A 112 -1.89 4.51 -19.24
CA LEU A 112 -0.82 4.17 -20.16
C LEU A 112 -0.29 2.78 -19.88
N GLN A 113 -0.18 1.96 -20.90
CA GLN A 113 0.37 0.61 -20.78
C GLN A 113 1.81 0.64 -20.25
N SER A 114 2.60 1.63 -20.67
CA SER A 114 3.97 1.85 -20.17
C SER A 114 4.04 2.04 -18.66
N ASP A 115 3.06 2.75 -18.07
CA ASP A 115 3.02 2.97 -16.62
C ASP A 115 2.63 1.69 -15.87
N ILE A 116 1.71 0.91 -16.44
CA ILE A 116 1.30 -0.39 -15.91
C ILE A 116 2.51 -1.34 -15.90
N ASP A 117 3.21 -1.46 -17.05
CA ASP A 117 4.35 -2.37 -17.19
C ASP A 117 5.49 -1.97 -16.27
N LYS A 118 5.83 -0.68 -16.22
CA LYS A 118 6.87 -0.15 -15.33
C LYS A 118 6.52 -0.38 -13.85
N SER A 119 5.27 -0.17 -13.46
CA SER A 119 4.84 -0.43 -12.07
C SER A 119 5.02 -1.89 -11.68
N ARG A 120 4.66 -2.82 -12.57
CA ARG A 120 4.84 -4.25 -12.36
C ARG A 120 6.31 -4.64 -12.26
N GLU A 121 7.16 -4.12 -13.15
CA GLU A 121 8.62 -4.36 -13.14
C GLU A 121 9.24 -3.88 -11.82
N LEU A 122 8.74 -2.79 -11.26
CA LEU A 122 9.19 -2.21 -9.99
C LEU A 122 8.57 -2.90 -8.77
N GLY A 123 7.69 -3.88 -8.95
CA GLY A 123 7.17 -4.71 -7.88
C GLY A 123 5.83 -4.23 -7.30
N ALA A 124 5.11 -3.33 -7.98
CA ALA A 124 3.74 -3.07 -7.61
C ALA A 124 2.93 -4.36 -7.64
N TYR A 125 2.16 -4.59 -6.61
CA TYR A 125 1.36 -5.79 -6.49
C TYR A 125 0.14 -5.74 -7.42
N ASP A 126 -0.52 -4.60 -7.50
CA ASP A 126 -1.65 -4.36 -8.39
C ASP A 126 -1.63 -2.92 -8.94
N TYR A 127 -2.34 -2.72 -10.04
CA TYR A 127 -2.48 -1.43 -10.70
C TYR A 127 -3.96 -1.16 -10.98
N ARG A 128 -4.48 -0.09 -10.39
CA ARG A 128 -5.87 0.33 -10.55
C ARG A 128 -5.94 1.75 -11.10
N VAL A 129 -6.81 1.93 -12.07
CA VAL A 129 -7.10 3.28 -12.59
C VAL A 129 -8.16 3.92 -11.71
N LYS A 130 -7.88 5.13 -11.21
CA LYS A 130 -8.86 5.91 -10.43
C LYS A 130 -10.14 6.11 -11.23
N PRO A 131 -11.30 5.66 -10.79
CA PRO A 131 -12.56 5.89 -11.46
C PRO A 131 -12.99 7.35 -11.28
N GLN A 132 -13.76 7.88 -12.23
CA GLN A 132 -14.28 9.23 -12.16
C GLN A 132 -15.55 9.34 -11.32
N ARG A 133 -16.29 8.25 -11.17
CA ARG A 133 -17.52 8.20 -10.38
C ARG A 133 -17.22 7.73 -8.96
N PHE A 134 -17.80 8.42 -7.99
CA PHE A 134 -17.61 8.09 -6.58
C PHE A 134 -18.06 6.66 -6.22
N ASP A 135 -19.21 6.21 -6.76
CA ASP A 135 -19.69 4.85 -6.49
C ASP A 135 -18.75 3.76 -7.02
N ASP A 136 -18.07 4.04 -8.14
CA ASP A 136 -17.07 3.11 -8.69
C ASP A 136 -15.80 3.12 -7.87
N LEU A 137 -15.43 4.24 -7.25
CA LEU A 137 -14.32 4.32 -6.30
C LEU A 137 -14.63 3.49 -5.04
N VAL A 138 -15.85 3.57 -4.51
CA VAL A 138 -16.30 2.74 -3.38
C VAL A 138 -16.19 1.25 -3.70
N ARG A 139 -16.65 0.84 -4.90
CA ARG A 139 -16.55 -0.57 -5.35
C ARG A 139 -15.09 -1.01 -5.49
N LEU A 140 -14.25 -0.16 -6.08
CA LEU A 140 -12.82 -0.44 -6.23
C LEU A 140 -12.15 -0.67 -4.87
N LEU A 141 -12.46 0.15 -3.88
CA LEU A 141 -11.91 0.00 -2.53
C LEU A 141 -12.43 -1.26 -1.84
N ASP A 142 -13.69 -1.62 -2.06
CA ASP A 142 -14.24 -2.88 -1.54
C ASP A 142 -13.55 -4.10 -2.20
N ASP A 143 -13.30 -4.06 -3.50
CA ASP A 143 -12.52 -5.07 -4.21
C ASP A 143 -11.10 -5.18 -3.65
N VAL A 144 -10.43 -4.03 -3.42
CA VAL A 144 -9.10 -3.99 -2.81
C VAL A 144 -9.14 -4.61 -1.43
N ARG A 145 -10.14 -4.27 -0.61
CA ARG A 145 -10.33 -4.86 0.71
C ARG A 145 -10.49 -6.38 0.65
N GLN A 146 -11.36 -6.86 -0.22
CA GLN A 146 -11.61 -8.31 -0.36
C GLN A 146 -10.37 -9.07 -0.80
N CYS A 147 -9.58 -8.50 -1.71
CA CYS A 147 -8.37 -9.13 -2.22
C CYS A 147 -7.19 -9.08 -1.24
N TRP A 148 -7.06 -7.98 -0.46
CA TRP A 148 -5.83 -7.64 0.24
C TRP A 148 -5.92 -7.66 1.76
N LEU A 149 -7.11 -7.38 2.32
CA LEU A 149 -7.33 -7.29 3.75
C LEU A 149 -8.05 -8.53 4.32
N ASP A 150 -8.52 -9.44 3.48
CA ASP A 150 -9.22 -10.64 3.90
C ASP A 150 -8.25 -11.71 4.45
N GLU A 151 -8.62 -12.40 5.53
CA GLU A 151 -7.84 -13.47 6.16
C GLU A 151 -7.40 -14.58 5.18
N ARG A 152 -8.17 -14.80 4.10
CA ARG A 152 -7.87 -15.80 3.08
C ARG A 152 -6.58 -15.47 2.31
N PHE A 153 -6.31 -14.20 2.06
CA PHE A 153 -5.07 -13.76 1.42
C PHE A 153 -3.89 -13.93 2.39
N ASN A 154 -4.06 -13.54 3.63
CA ASN A 154 -3.04 -13.68 4.66
C ASN A 154 -2.66 -15.15 4.89
N ARG A 155 -3.65 -16.06 4.88
CA ARG A 155 -3.42 -17.50 5.03
C ARG A 155 -2.73 -18.12 3.81
N PHE A 156 -3.10 -17.71 2.61
CA PHE A 156 -2.44 -18.16 1.37
C PHE A 156 -0.98 -17.70 1.34
N TRP A 157 -0.72 -16.45 1.70
CA TRP A 157 0.59 -15.85 1.74
C TRP A 157 1.51 -16.48 2.80
N MET A 158 1.00 -16.71 4.01
CA MET A 158 1.77 -17.39 5.07
C MET A 158 2.09 -18.85 4.75
N LEU A 159 1.27 -19.53 3.97
CA LEU A 159 1.48 -20.92 3.58
C LEU A 159 2.41 -21.07 2.36
N THR A 160 2.56 -20.01 1.55
CA THR A 160 3.41 -20.01 0.35
C THR A 160 4.76 -19.32 0.55
N SER A 161 4.95 -18.62 1.66
CA SER A 161 6.22 -17.99 2.02
C SER A 161 7.21 -18.98 2.67
N ASP A 162 7.30 -20.17 2.13
CA ASP A 162 8.47 -21.01 2.37
C ASP A 162 9.67 -20.34 1.69
N SER A 163 10.71 -20.11 2.43
CA SER A 163 11.78 -19.12 2.40
C SER A 163 12.63 -19.02 1.10
N SER A 164 12.14 -19.36 -0.05
CA SER A 164 12.92 -19.30 -1.31
C SER A 164 12.17 -18.82 -2.57
N ALA A 165 10.89 -18.51 -2.50
CA ALA A 165 10.12 -18.08 -3.67
C ALA A 165 9.56 -16.67 -3.47
N ALA A 166 9.95 -15.74 -4.34
CA ALA A 166 9.22 -14.51 -4.52
C ALA A 166 7.74 -14.82 -4.84
N PRO A 167 6.78 -14.02 -4.34
CA PRO A 167 5.37 -14.28 -4.57
C PRO A 167 5.04 -14.38 -6.06
N PRO A 168 4.08 -15.19 -6.45
CA PRO A 168 3.60 -15.17 -7.82
C PRO A 168 2.97 -13.79 -8.09
N ARG A 169 3.63 -13.00 -8.90
CA ARG A 169 3.26 -11.62 -9.27
C ARG A 169 2.11 -11.58 -10.28
N GLN A 170 1.13 -12.49 -10.18
CA GLN A 170 -0.02 -12.48 -11.10
C GLN A 170 -1.29 -12.89 -10.37
N MET A 171 -2.25 -11.97 -10.36
CA MET A 171 -3.64 -12.29 -10.14
C MET A 171 -4.14 -13.19 -11.29
N PRO A 172 -4.95 -14.23 -11.03
CA PRO A 172 -5.73 -14.85 -12.10
C PRO A 172 -6.69 -13.82 -12.69
N ALA A 173 -6.84 -13.87 -14.00
CA ALA A 173 -7.72 -13.03 -14.79
C ALA A 173 -9.18 -13.10 -14.34
#